data_3f5922adeea9b145baee676b1d643d7c
#
_entry.id   3f5922adeea9b145baee676b1d643d7c
#
_cell.length_a   1.000
_cell.length_b   1.000
_cell.length_c   1.000
_cell.angle_alpha   90.00
_cell.angle_beta   90.00
_cell.angle_gamma   90.00
#
_symmetry.space_group_name_H-M   'P 1'
#
loop_
_entity.id
_entity.type
_entity.pdbx_description
1 polymer ?
#
loop_
_entity_poly.entity_id
_entity_poly.type
_entity_poly.pdbx_seq_one_letter_code
_entity_poly.pdbx_strand_id
1 'polypeptide(L)'
;MLKKYFSAILMGVFLLGCEKEITLPLDENQSMLVIDAVVTDEVGPYYVKLTKSVAISAVSKFPEVSNALVIMKDNFGLSDTLKYTSKGLYLTNKIKGAYGNTYFLEVALDGKKYTAQSTMPNKVPLDSLTINNLTIFSESQYSVIPMYTDPMTLGNNYRFIQVINDTIDKNYYLFNDNLNNGKENQRPLNSNDDSLQVKLNDFVSVEMQCISSPTYLYY
;
A
#
# COMPACT_ATOMS: atom_id res chain seq x y z
N MET A 1 -3.23 -41.99 -50.42
CA MET A 1 -4.12 -41.91 -49.25
C MET A 1 -3.36 -41.93 -47.92
N LEU A 2 -2.29 -42.69 -47.79
CA LEU A 2 -1.53 -42.81 -46.52
C LEU A 2 -0.93 -41.51 -45.95
N LYS A 3 -0.47 -40.57 -46.81
CA LYS A 3 0.13 -39.29 -46.41
C LYS A 3 -0.87 -38.32 -45.73
N LYS A 4 -2.18 -38.38 -46.05
CA LYS A 4 -3.21 -37.54 -45.40
C LYS A 4 -3.51 -38.00 -43.99
N TYR A 5 -3.46 -39.29 -43.70
CA TYR A 5 -3.68 -39.81 -42.37
C TYR A 5 -2.49 -39.60 -41.44
N PHE A 6 -1.27 -39.60 -41.95
CA PHE A 6 -0.07 -39.33 -41.21
C PHE A 6 -0.02 -37.87 -40.70
N SER A 7 -0.46 -36.92 -41.52
CA SER A 7 -0.55 -35.50 -41.12
C SER A 7 -1.63 -35.25 -40.03
N ALA A 8 -2.73 -36.00 -40.09
CA ALA A 8 -3.80 -35.88 -39.07
C ALA A 8 -3.44 -36.51 -37.76
N ILE A 9 -2.64 -37.57 -37.75
CA ILE A 9 -2.13 -38.22 -36.50
C ILE A 9 -1.05 -37.33 -35.85
N LEU A 10 -0.19 -36.67 -36.63
CA LEU A 10 0.84 -35.78 -36.09
C LEU A 10 0.23 -34.52 -35.43
N MET A 11 -0.91 -34.03 -35.93
CA MET A 11 -1.61 -32.88 -35.37
C MET A 11 -2.32 -33.20 -34.06
N GLY A 12 -2.70 -34.46 -33.82
CA GLY A 12 -3.39 -34.90 -32.58
C GLY A 12 -2.46 -35.06 -31.37
N VAL A 13 -1.13 -35.17 -31.58
CA VAL A 13 -0.18 -35.36 -30.46
C VAL A 13 0.18 -34.09 -29.73
N PHE A 14 -0.07 -32.89 -30.34
CA PHE A 14 0.20 -31.59 -29.72
C PHE A 14 -0.86 -31.10 -28.73
N LEU A 15 -1.96 -31.84 -28.53
CA LEU A 15 -3.05 -31.45 -27.62
C LEU A 15 -2.98 -32.08 -26.22
N LEU A 16 -1.94 -32.83 -25.91
CA LEU A 16 -1.72 -33.40 -24.57
C LEU A 16 -0.86 -32.42 -23.75
N GLY A 17 -1.37 -31.20 -23.53
CA GLY A 17 -0.85 -30.31 -22.51
C GLY A 17 -1.24 -30.83 -21.14
N CYS A 18 -0.35 -31.48 -20.43
CA CYS A 18 -0.54 -31.72 -19.00
C CYS A 18 -0.49 -30.40 -18.25
N GLU A 19 -1.63 -29.87 -17.83
CA GLU A 19 -1.66 -28.86 -16.75
C GLU A 19 -1.22 -29.56 -15.46
N LYS A 20 -0.04 -29.21 -14.98
CA LYS A 20 0.41 -29.63 -13.67
C LYS A 20 -0.19 -28.67 -12.66
N GLU A 21 -1.25 -29.10 -12.00
CA GLU A 21 -1.79 -28.39 -10.83
C GLU A 21 -0.71 -28.35 -9.75
N ILE A 22 -0.14 -27.16 -9.54
CA ILE A 22 0.83 -26.94 -8.45
C ILE A 22 0.00 -26.73 -7.19
N THR A 23 -0.26 -27.79 -6.47
CA THR A 23 -0.75 -27.71 -5.09
C THR A 23 0.42 -27.26 -4.21
N LEU A 24 0.50 -25.96 -3.95
CA LEU A 24 1.34 -25.44 -2.86
C LEU A 24 0.75 -25.95 -1.54
N PRO A 25 1.51 -26.72 -0.73
CA PRO A 25 1.11 -27.01 0.63
C PRO A 25 1.19 -25.70 1.43
N LEU A 26 0.13 -24.90 1.35
CA LEU A 26 -0.06 -23.76 2.23
C LEU A 26 -0.41 -24.37 3.60
N ASP A 27 0.38 -24.03 4.60
CA ASP A 27 0.13 -24.44 5.98
C ASP A 27 -1.11 -23.64 6.47
N GLU A 28 -2.31 -24.11 6.11
CA GLU A 28 -3.59 -23.44 6.34
C GLU A 28 -3.94 -23.31 7.82
N ASN A 29 -3.13 -23.90 8.71
CA ASN A 29 -3.47 -24.10 10.11
C ASN A 29 -2.89 -23.06 11.07
N GLN A 30 -2.03 -22.14 10.65
CA GLN A 30 -1.48 -21.13 11.55
C GLN A 30 -2.05 -19.74 11.26
N SER A 31 -3.11 -19.40 11.99
CA SER A 31 -3.60 -18.02 12.03
C SER A 31 -2.56 -17.11 12.70
N MET A 32 -2.00 -16.16 11.95
CA MET A 32 -1.01 -15.21 12.43
C MET A 32 -1.66 -13.89 12.86
N LEU A 33 -1.09 -13.24 13.90
CA LEU A 33 -1.48 -11.89 14.27
C LEU A 33 -1.04 -10.91 13.18
N VAL A 34 -1.97 -10.10 12.70
CA VAL A 34 -1.73 -8.98 11.79
C VAL A 34 -1.88 -7.69 12.58
N ILE A 35 -0.85 -6.85 12.56
CA ILE A 35 -0.78 -5.56 13.24
C ILE A 35 -0.67 -4.48 12.16
N ASP A 36 -1.69 -3.63 12.07
CA ASP A 36 -1.70 -2.46 11.19
C ASP A 36 -1.78 -1.21 12.08
N ALA A 37 -0.77 -0.35 11.99
CA ALA A 37 -0.65 0.84 12.83
C ALA A 37 -0.24 2.04 11.99
N VAL A 38 -0.98 3.15 12.13
CA VAL A 38 -0.75 4.37 11.38
C VAL A 38 -0.69 5.56 12.33
N VAL A 39 0.36 6.38 12.20
CA VAL A 39 0.48 7.71 12.80
C VAL A 39 0.76 8.70 11.68
N THR A 40 -0.05 9.74 11.56
CA THR A 40 0.07 10.78 10.53
C THR A 40 0.32 12.14 11.15
N ASP A 41 0.59 13.16 10.33
CA ASP A 41 0.68 14.57 10.74
C ASP A 41 -0.71 15.24 10.93
N GLU A 42 -1.78 14.51 10.64
CA GLU A 42 -3.15 14.93 10.93
C GLU A 42 -3.45 14.84 12.43
N VAL A 43 -4.49 15.54 12.86
CA VAL A 43 -4.93 15.47 14.26
C VAL A 43 -5.57 14.13 14.55
N GLY A 44 -5.02 13.38 15.53
CA GLY A 44 -5.54 12.08 15.96
C GLY A 44 -7.00 12.11 16.46
N PRO A 45 -7.54 11.00 16.94
CA PRO A 45 -6.81 9.80 17.38
C PRO A 45 -6.30 8.94 16.22
N TYR A 46 -5.11 8.35 16.39
CA TYR A 46 -4.58 7.35 15.47
C TYR A 46 -5.01 5.96 15.88
N TYR A 47 -4.91 5.00 14.97
CA TYR A 47 -5.35 3.64 15.25
C TYR A 47 -4.22 2.61 15.14
N VAL A 48 -4.38 1.55 15.91
CA VAL A 48 -3.73 0.25 15.72
C VAL A 48 -4.84 -0.78 15.52
N LYS A 49 -4.82 -1.45 14.39
CA LYS A 49 -5.78 -2.52 14.08
C LYS A 49 -5.13 -3.87 14.26
N LEU A 50 -5.75 -4.72 15.05
CA LEU A 50 -5.30 -6.08 15.33
C LEU A 50 -6.32 -7.08 14.79
N THR A 51 -5.86 -7.93 13.87
CA THR A 51 -6.66 -9.01 13.28
C THR A 51 -5.83 -10.28 13.21
N LYS A 52 -6.47 -11.40 12.91
CA LYS A 52 -5.79 -12.66 12.60
C LYS A 52 -5.89 -12.95 11.11
N SER A 53 -4.82 -13.49 10.53
CA SER A 53 -4.85 -13.98 9.16
C SER A 53 -5.83 -15.15 9.04
N VAL A 54 -6.38 -15.33 7.85
CA VAL A 54 -7.25 -16.46 7.48
C VAL A 54 -6.63 -17.18 6.29
N ALA A 55 -6.98 -18.45 6.11
CA ALA A 55 -6.56 -19.21 4.93
C ALA A 55 -7.08 -18.52 3.64
N ILE A 56 -6.33 -18.63 2.55
CA ILE A 56 -6.68 -18.04 1.25
C ILE A 56 -8.02 -18.56 0.73
N SER A 57 -8.36 -19.82 1.07
CA SER A 57 -9.63 -20.46 0.74
C SER A 57 -10.82 -19.95 1.56
N ALA A 58 -10.57 -19.20 2.65
CA ALA A 58 -11.62 -18.72 3.53
C ALA A 58 -12.26 -17.44 2.99
N VAL A 59 -13.56 -17.49 2.69
CA VAL A 59 -14.38 -16.32 2.29
C VAL A 59 -14.69 -15.38 3.47
N SER A 60 -14.07 -15.60 4.61
CA SER A 60 -14.46 -15.02 5.90
C SER A 60 -13.76 -13.68 6.18
N LYS A 61 -14.41 -12.86 6.98
CA LYS A 61 -13.83 -11.64 7.55
C LYS A 61 -12.64 -12.02 8.45
N PHE A 62 -11.57 -11.22 8.42
CA PHE A 62 -10.43 -11.38 9.31
C PHE A 62 -10.89 -11.31 10.79
N PRO A 63 -10.65 -12.34 11.63
CA PRO A 63 -11.03 -12.31 13.02
C PRO A 63 -10.38 -11.14 13.75
N GLU A 64 -11.17 -10.39 14.50
CA GLU A 64 -10.67 -9.28 15.30
C GLU A 64 -9.97 -9.75 16.60
N VAL A 65 -9.01 -8.98 17.08
CA VAL A 65 -8.36 -9.19 18.37
C VAL A 65 -8.74 -8.05 19.30
N SER A 66 -9.42 -8.34 20.41
CA SER A 66 -9.96 -7.34 21.35
C SER A 66 -9.30 -7.35 22.73
N ASN A 67 -8.50 -8.37 23.03
CA ASN A 67 -7.93 -8.64 24.37
C ASN A 67 -6.42 -8.37 24.46
N ALA A 68 -5.84 -7.59 23.54
CA ALA A 68 -4.42 -7.23 23.59
C ALA A 68 -4.18 -5.99 24.46
N LEU A 69 -3.02 -5.92 25.10
CA LEU A 69 -2.47 -4.69 25.64
C LEU A 69 -1.65 -4.02 24.53
N VAL A 70 -2.06 -2.81 24.13
CA VAL A 70 -1.41 -2.04 23.08
C VAL A 70 -0.87 -0.75 23.66
N ILE A 71 0.45 -0.54 23.54
CA ILE A 71 1.14 0.64 24.05
C ILE A 71 1.91 1.29 22.91
N MET A 72 1.75 2.59 22.74
CA MET A 72 2.54 3.40 21.81
C MET A 72 3.35 4.44 22.60
N LYS A 73 4.61 4.62 22.21
CA LYS A 73 5.51 5.60 22.81
C LYS A 73 6.16 6.44 21.73
N ASP A 74 6.54 7.65 22.06
CA ASP A 74 7.41 8.46 21.21
C ASP A 74 8.84 8.49 21.77
N ASN A 75 9.76 9.05 20.99
CA ASN A 75 11.17 9.22 21.39
C ASN A 75 11.39 10.30 22.45
N PHE A 76 10.36 11.03 22.87
CA PHE A 76 10.40 12.01 23.96
C PHE A 76 9.91 11.45 25.30
N GLY A 77 9.54 10.18 25.35
CA GLY A 77 9.12 9.48 26.55
C GLY A 77 7.62 9.55 26.84
N LEU A 78 6.83 10.15 25.95
CA LEU A 78 5.38 10.07 26.05
C LEU A 78 4.93 8.63 25.83
N SER A 79 4.10 8.11 26.74
CA SER A 79 3.53 6.77 26.65
C SER A 79 2.02 6.83 26.67
N ASP A 80 1.41 6.12 25.75
CA ASP A 80 -0.04 6.01 25.58
C ASP A 80 -0.46 4.54 25.55
N THR A 81 -1.38 4.17 26.43
CA THR A 81 -2.01 2.86 26.40
C THR A 81 -3.31 2.98 25.62
N LEU A 82 -3.35 2.36 24.46
CA LEU A 82 -4.46 2.48 23.52
C LEU A 82 -5.69 1.75 24.02
N LYS A 83 -6.86 2.32 23.75
CA LYS A 83 -8.14 1.75 24.13
C LYS A 83 -8.78 1.01 22.97
N TYR A 84 -9.18 -0.23 23.22
CA TYR A 84 -10.01 -0.98 22.29
C TYR A 84 -11.37 -0.30 22.10
N THR A 85 -11.85 -0.28 20.87
CA THR A 85 -13.18 0.26 20.51
C THR A 85 -14.06 -0.79 19.87
N SER A 86 -13.75 -1.21 18.67
CA SER A 86 -14.51 -2.23 17.92
C SER A 86 -13.68 -2.74 16.74
N LYS A 87 -14.03 -3.89 16.19
CA LYS A 87 -13.47 -4.43 14.93
C LYS A 87 -11.93 -4.54 14.92
N GLY A 88 -11.34 -4.84 16.08
CA GLY A 88 -9.89 -4.92 16.25
C GLY A 88 -9.18 -3.56 16.35
N LEU A 89 -9.91 -2.45 16.44
CA LEU A 89 -9.34 -1.11 16.51
C LEU A 89 -9.02 -0.69 17.94
N TYR A 90 -7.78 -0.24 18.15
CA TYR A 90 -7.27 0.40 19.35
C TYR A 90 -6.88 1.84 19.03
N LEU A 91 -7.39 2.80 19.77
CA LEU A 91 -7.19 4.22 19.50
C LEU A 91 -6.22 4.86 20.48
N THR A 92 -5.37 5.75 19.98
CA THR A 92 -4.52 6.62 20.79
C THR A 92 -5.35 7.71 21.48
N ASN A 93 -4.83 8.23 22.58
CA ASN A 93 -5.43 9.34 23.29
C ASN A 93 -4.45 10.52 23.48
N LYS A 94 -3.16 10.24 23.57
CA LYS A 94 -2.13 11.24 23.91
C LYS A 94 -1.12 11.45 22.80
N ILE A 95 -0.84 10.43 21.99
CA ILE A 95 0.14 10.49 20.91
C ILE A 95 -0.27 11.56 19.90
N LYS A 96 0.72 12.35 19.48
CA LYS A 96 0.58 13.33 18.40
C LYS A 96 1.62 13.03 17.33
N GLY A 97 1.21 13.06 16.08
CA GLY A 97 2.11 12.94 14.94
C GLY A 97 2.96 14.19 14.80
N ALA A 98 4.27 13.99 14.62
CA ALA A 98 5.20 15.07 14.36
C ALA A 98 6.36 14.55 13.48
N TYR A 99 6.77 15.37 12.54
CA TYR A 99 7.88 15.06 11.63
C TYR A 99 9.19 14.81 12.41
N GLY A 100 9.95 13.81 11.99
CA GLY A 100 11.19 13.40 12.61
C GLY A 100 11.05 12.62 13.91
N ASN A 101 9.83 12.50 14.46
CA ASN A 101 9.60 11.69 15.66
C ASN A 101 9.61 10.21 15.34
N THR A 102 10.17 9.42 16.26
CA THR A 102 10.12 7.96 16.21
C THR A 102 9.06 7.46 17.17
N TYR A 103 8.20 6.59 16.67
CA TYR A 103 7.14 5.93 17.42
C TYR A 103 7.48 4.47 17.61
N PHE A 104 7.28 4.00 18.83
CA PHE A 104 7.51 2.62 19.27
C PHE A 104 6.17 2.00 19.63
N LEU A 105 5.83 0.90 18.98
CA LEU A 105 4.64 0.11 19.26
C LEU A 105 5.00 -1.15 20.02
N GLU A 106 4.23 -1.45 21.05
CA GLU A 106 4.29 -2.70 21.79
C GLU A 106 2.88 -3.30 21.85
N VAL A 107 2.74 -4.55 21.43
CA VAL A 107 1.50 -5.32 21.53
C VAL A 107 1.78 -6.59 22.34
N ALA A 108 1.09 -6.75 23.46
CA ALA A 108 1.13 -7.97 24.26
C ALA A 108 -0.21 -8.72 24.11
N LEU A 109 -0.11 -9.97 23.67
CA LEU A 109 -1.26 -10.85 23.43
C LEU A 109 -0.89 -12.29 23.74
N ASP A 110 -1.71 -12.97 24.54
CA ASP A 110 -1.58 -14.40 24.88
C ASP A 110 -0.16 -14.78 25.35
N GLY A 111 0.45 -13.95 26.21
CA GLY A 111 1.80 -14.12 26.75
C GLY A 111 2.94 -13.83 25.76
N LYS A 112 2.64 -13.47 24.53
CA LYS A 112 3.63 -13.04 23.51
C LYS A 112 3.70 -11.52 23.46
N LYS A 113 4.90 -11.01 23.13
CA LYS A 113 5.16 -9.58 22.94
C LYS A 113 5.65 -9.33 21.53
N TYR A 114 5.03 -8.37 20.86
CA TYR A 114 5.37 -7.90 19.51
C TYR A 114 5.80 -6.44 19.63
N THR A 115 6.87 -6.07 18.94
CA THR A 115 7.37 -4.68 18.94
C THR A 115 7.65 -4.23 17.52
N ALA A 116 7.38 -2.95 17.25
CA ALA A 116 7.74 -2.28 16.02
C ALA A 116 8.15 -0.85 16.31
N GLN A 117 8.90 -0.24 15.39
CA GLN A 117 9.20 1.18 15.43
C GLN A 117 9.16 1.77 14.01
N SER A 118 8.79 3.04 13.94
CA SER A 118 8.83 3.80 12.70
C SER A 118 9.11 5.27 12.99
N THR A 119 9.91 5.92 12.15
CA THR A 119 10.13 7.36 12.22
C THR A 119 9.27 8.04 11.17
N MET A 120 8.52 9.06 11.57
CA MET A 120 7.75 9.88 10.63
C MET A 120 8.71 10.70 9.78
N PRO A 121 8.69 10.57 8.46
CA PRO A 121 9.52 11.37 7.57
C PRO A 121 9.21 12.87 7.70
N ASN A 122 10.14 13.69 7.25
CA ASN A 122 9.86 15.11 7.07
C ASN A 122 8.84 15.31 5.95
N LYS A 123 8.00 16.33 6.10
CA LYS A 123 7.02 16.68 5.08
C LYS A 123 7.70 17.30 3.86
N VAL A 124 7.35 16.80 2.70
CA VAL A 124 7.60 17.42 1.41
C VAL A 124 6.26 17.91 0.89
N PRO A 125 6.08 19.20 0.58
CA PRO A 125 4.82 19.73 0.10
C PRO A 125 4.52 19.21 -1.32
N LEU A 126 3.26 18.94 -1.60
CA LEU A 126 2.75 18.82 -2.96
C LEU A 126 2.40 20.23 -3.44
N ASP A 127 3.18 20.74 -4.40
CA ASP A 127 3.06 22.15 -4.84
C ASP A 127 1.85 22.34 -5.77
N SER A 128 1.65 21.42 -6.72
CA SER A 128 0.54 21.47 -7.67
C SER A 128 0.35 20.14 -8.38
N LEU A 129 -0.68 20.06 -9.21
CA LEU A 129 -0.90 18.97 -10.17
C LEU A 129 -0.81 19.53 -11.58
N THR A 130 -0.11 18.82 -12.46
CA THR A 130 -0.04 19.13 -13.90
C THR A 130 -0.64 17.97 -14.69
N ILE A 131 -1.31 18.27 -15.78
CA ILE A 131 -1.85 17.27 -16.69
C ILE A 131 -0.87 17.09 -17.85
N ASN A 132 -0.44 15.86 -18.06
CA ASN A 132 0.23 15.43 -19.26
C ASN A 132 -0.82 14.89 -20.25
N ASN A 133 -0.74 15.35 -21.49
CA ASN A 133 -1.58 14.85 -22.58
C ASN A 133 -0.67 14.24 -23.65
N LEU A 134 -0.75 12.94 -23.80
CA LEU A 134 -0.02 12.19 -24.82
C LEU A 134 -1.01 11.68 -25.86
N THR A 135 -0.80 12.06 -27.12
CA THR A 135 -1.63 11.55 -28.22
C THR A 135 -0.94 10.35 -28.86
N ILE A 136 -1.56 9.18 -28.78
CA ILE A 136 -1.07 7.93 -29.38
C ILE A 136 -2.13 7.44 -30.37
N PHE A 137 -1.77 7.25 -31.65
CA PHE A 137 -2.70 6.79 -32.70
C PHE A 137 -4.03 7.56 -32.76
N SER A 138 -3.99 8.90 -32.61
CA SER A 138 -5.13 9.82 -32.60
C SER A 138 -6.03 9.72 -31.34
N GLU A 139 -5.66 8.97 -30.33
CA GLU A 139 -6.32 8.95 -29.04
C GLU A 139 -5.51 9.76 -28.01
N SER A 140 -6.20 10.64 -27.29
CA SER A 140 -5.58 11.44 -26.22
C SER A 140 -5.62 10.66 -24.91
N GLN A 141 -4.43 10.43 -24.35
CA GLN A 141 -4.26 9.85 -23.02
C GLN A 141 -3.83 10.94 -22.04
N TYR A 142 -4.60 11.11 -20.99
CA TYR A 142 -4.31 12.10 -19.94
C TYR A 142 -3.74 11.39 -18.73
N SER A 143 -2.73 12.00 -18.12
CA SER A 143 -2.19 11.55 -16.84
C SER A 143 -1.88 12.74 -15.95
N VAL A 144 -1.97 12.53 -14.64
CA VAL A 144 -1.68 13.55 -13.64
C VAL A 144 -0.23 13.41 -13.19
N ILE A 145 0.48 14.52 -13.15
CA ILE A 145 1.84 14.62 -12.61
C ILE A 145 1.77 15.41 -11.30
N PRO A 146 2.03 14.79 -10.14
CA PRO A 146 2.19 15.52 -8.89
C PRO A 146 3.50 16.32 -8.92
N MET A 147 3.40 17.62 -8.84
CA MET A 147 4.55 18.53 -8.84
C MET A 147 5.03 18.77 -7.42
N TYR A 148 6.24 18.35 -7.12
CA TYR A 148 6.93 18.58 -5.86
C TYR A 148 8.44 18.54 -6.10
N THR A 149 9.19 19.25 -5.27
CA THR A 149 10.66 19.21 -5.31
C THR A 149 11.17 18.28 -4.21
N ASP A 150 11.88 17.24 -4.63
CA ASP A 150 12.51 16.31 -3.70
C ASP A 150 13.66 17.00 -2.95
N PRO A 151 13.81 16.84 -1.63
CA PRO A 151 14.96 17.35 -0.90
C PRO A 151 16.25 16.69 -1.33
N MET A 152 17.39 17.39 -1.17
CA MET A 152 18.72 16.85 -1.52
C MET A 152 19.18 15.72 -0.58
N THR A 153 18.46 15.48 0.52
CA THR A 153 18.75 14.40 1.48
C THR A 153 18.23 13.09 0.91
N LEU A 154 19.08 12.08 0.78
CA LEU A 154 18.70 10.77 0.28
C LEU A 154 17.78 10.00 1.23
N GLY A 155 16.96 9.12 0.67
CA GLY A 155 16.07 8.20 1.38
C GLY A 155 14.64 8.67 1.48
N ASN A 156 14.25 9.66 0.68
CA ASN A 156 12.87 10.12 0.60
C ASN A 156 12.02 9.13 -0.21
N ASN A 157 10.87 8.79 0.36
CA ASN A 157 9.93 7.87 -0.27
C ASN A 157 8.53 8.44 -0.20
N TYR A 158 7.79 8.26 -1.27
CA TYR A 158 6.47 8.85 -1.47
C TYR A 158 5.47 7.81 -1.92
N ARG A 159 4.26 7.93 -1.40
CA ARG A 159 3.10 7.21 -1.88
C ARG A 159 2.05 8.21 -2.31
N PHE A 160 1.41 7.96 -3.45
CA PHE A 160 0.30 8.77 -3.91
C PHE A 160 -0.99 7.96 -3.94
N ILE A 161 -2.07 8.60 -3.54
CA ILE A 161 -3.43 8.09 -3.65
C ILE A 161 -4.15 9.00 -4.63
N GLN A 162 -4.57 8.45 -5.76
CA GLN A 162 -5.32 9.16 -6.79
C GLN A 162 -6.80 8.82 -6.67
N VAL A 163 -7.64 9.84 -6.74
CA VAL A 163 -9.10 9.69 -6.76
C VAL A 163 -9.62 10.36 -8.03
N ILE A 164 -10.38 9.65 -8.82
CA ILE A 164 -10.96 10.12 -10.08
C ILE A 164 -12.48 10.00 -9.96
N ASN A 165 -13.19 11.12 -10.08
CA ASN A 165 -14.66 11.17 -9.95
C ASN A 165 -15.15 10.41 -8.72
N ASP A 166 -14.59 10.73 -7.54
CA ASP A 166 -14.89 10.12 -6.23
C ASP A 166 -14.53 8.61 -6.11
N THR A 167 -13.88 8.04 -7.12
CA THR A 167 -13.42 6.65 -7.10
C THR A 167 -11.92 6.59 -6.81
N ILE A 168 -11.53 5.89 -5.75
CA ILE A 168 -10.13 5.69 -5.39
C ILE A 168 -9.49 4.72 -6.39
N ASP A 169 -8.40 5.17 -7.02
CA ASP A 169 -7.53 4.28 -7.77
C ASP A 169 -6.74 3.37 -6.81
N LYS A 170 -6.88 2.07 -6.99
CA LYS A 170 -6.24 1.06 -6.13
C LYS A 170 -4.79 0.76 -6.49
N ASN A 171 -4.23 1.42 -7.51
CA ASN A 171 -2.83 1.27 -7.84
C ASN A 171 -1.93 1.83 -6.73
N TYR A 172 -0.81 1.17 -6.51
CA TYR A 172 0.22 1.67 -5.60
C TYR A 172 1.19 2.55 -6.39
N TYR A 173 1.05 3.86 -6.26
CA TYR A 173 1.98 4.83 -6.83
C TYR A 173 3.08 5.12 -5.81
N LEU A 174 4.21 4.43 -5.97
CA LEU A 174 5.34 4.51 -5.06
C LEU A 174 6.53 5.13 -5.77
N PHE A 175 7.01 6.26 -5.27
CA PHE A 175 8.16 6.96 -5.79
C PHE A 175 9.25 7.06 -4.73
N ASN A 176 10.50 7.05 -5.15
CA ASN A 176 11.66 7.31 -4.31
C ASN A 176 12.62 8.25 -5.03
N ASP A 177 13.62 8.74 -4.31
CA ASP A 177 14.60 9.70 -4.76
C ASP A 177 15.83 9.09 -5.44
N ASN A 178 15.93 7.78 -5.59
CA ASN A 178 17.13 7.11 -6.10
C ASN A 178 17.66 7.65 -7.44
N LEU A 179 16.78 8.15 -8.31
CA LEU A 179 17.14 8.65 -9.64
C LEU A 179 16.97 10.14 -9.81
N ASN A 180 16.26 10.82 -8.90
CA ASN A 180 15.90 12.25 -9.04
C ASN A 180 16.07 13.05 -7.75
N ASN A 181 16.99 12.63 -6.86
CA ASN A 181 17.29 13.33 -5.61
C ASN A 181 17.55 14.82 -5.83
N GLY A 182 16.89 15.67 -5.08
CA GLY A 182 17.01 17.12 -5.17
C GLY A 182 16.36 17.76 -6.41
N LYS A 183 15.53 17.03 -7.15
CA LYS A 183 14.90 17.51 -8.38
C LYS A 183 13.38 17.55 -8.27
N GLU A 184 12.78 18.35 -9.14
CA GLU A 184 11.34 18.36 -9.33
C GLU A 184 10.85 17.03 -9.92
N ASN A 185 9.73 16.52 -9.42
CA ASN A 185 9.11 15.31 -9.96
C ASN A 185 8.45 15.59 -11.31
N GLN A 186 8.65 14.68 -12.25
CA GLN A 186 8.00 14.68 -13.57
C GLN A 186 7.34 13.35 -13.91
N ARG A 187 7.23 12.44 -12.92
CA ARG A 187 6.64 11.12 -13.12
C ARG A 187 5.12 11.19 -13.00
N PRO A 188 4.37 10.71 -14.03
CA PRO A 188 2.92 10.70 -13.99
C PRO A 188 2.37 9.55 -13.13
N LEU A 189 1.14 9.73 -12.65
CA LEU A 189 0.31 8.69 -12.07
C LEU A 189 -0.55 8.08 -13.18
N ASN A 190 -0.17 6.90 -13.66
CA ASN A 190 -0.89 6.19 -14.71
C ASN A 190 -1.64 5.02 -14.08
N SER A 191 -2.97 5.00 -14.20
CA SER A 191 -3.76 3.86 -13.75
C SER A 191 -3.53 2.65 -14.66
N ASN A 192 -3.42 1.47 -14.04
CA ASN A 192 -3.43 0.19 -14.75
C ASN A 192 -4.86 -0.31 -14.99
N ASP A 193 -5.86 0.38 -14.45
CA ASP A 193 -7.28 0.10 -14.64
C ASP A 193 -7.82 0.99 -15.76
N ASP A 194 -8.19 0.40 -16.88
CA ASP A 194 -8.71 1.14 -18.06
C ASP A 194 -9.97 1.95 -17.73
N SER A 195 -10.74 1.54 -16.73
CA SER A 195 -11.94 2.27 -16.29
C SER A 195 -11.62 3.53 -15.48
N LEU A 196 -10.39 3.61 -14.92
CA LEU A 196 -9.89 4.72 -14.09
C LEU A 196 -8.81 5.55 -14.82
N GLN A 197 -8.72 5.47 -16.13
CA GLN A 197 -7.90 6.40 -16.91
C GLN A 197 -8.52 7.80 -16.91
N VAL A 198 -7.70 8.80 -16.66
CA VAL A 198 -8.13 10.21 -16.63
C VAL A 198 -8.61 10.64 -18.01
N LYS A 199 -9.78 11.29 -18.06
CA LYS A 199 -10.40 11.80 -19.30
C LYS A 199 -10.65 13.29 -19.18
N LEU A 200 -10.95 13.91 -20.31
CA LEU A 200 -11.34 15.31 -20.37
C LEU A 200 -12.62 15.53 -19.52
N ASN A 201 -12.61 16.56 -18.70
CA ASN A 201 -13.65 16.93 -17.71
C ASN A 201 -13.76 16.02 -16.48
N ASP A 202 -12.84 15.09 -16.26
CA ASP A 202 -12.78 14.37 -14.99
C ASP A 202 -12.33 15.30 -13.85
N PHE A 203 -12.86 15.06 -12.67
CA PHE A 203 -12.37 15.64 -11.43
C PHE A 203 -11.33 14.71 -10.80
N VAL A 204 -10.11 15.21 -10.61
CA VAL A 204 -9.02 14.41 -10.05
C VAL A 204 -8.46 15.08 -8.79
N SER A 205 -8.33 14.30 -7.73
CA SER A 205 -7.59 14.70 -6.53
C SER A 205 -6.46 13.72 -6.24
N VAL A 206 -5.37 14.23 -5.66
CA VAL A 206 -4.19 13.44 -5.32
C VAL A 206 -3.78 13.77 -3.89
N GLU A 207 -3.62 12.74 -3.07
CA GLU A 207 -2.95 12.82 -1.77
C GLU A 207 -1.51 12.34 -1.91
N MET A 208 -0.55 13.14 -1.42
CA MET A 208 0.86 12.78 -1.35
C MET A 208 1.23 12.45 0.09
N GLN A 209 1.77 11.27 0.31
CA GLN A 209 2.24 10.78 1.61
C GLN A 209 3.76 10.62 1.56
N CYS A 210 4.47 11.28 2.48
CA CYS A 210 5.88 10.98 2.76
C CYS A 210 5.93 9.75 3.67
N ILE A 211 6.51 8.66 3.21
CA ILE A 211 6.50 7.37 3.92
C ILE A 211 7.92 6.91 4.28
N SER A 212 8.04 6.12 5.34
CA SER A 212 9.33 5.55 5.73
C SER A 212 9.82 4.50 4.73
N SER A 213 11.14 4.27 4.65
CA SER A 213 11.69 3.25 3.76
C SER A 213 11.15 1.84 4.01
N PRO A 214 10.95 1.38 5.27
CA PRO A 214 10.27 0.10 5.51
C PRO A 214 8.83 0.06 4.98
N THR A 215 8.09 1.15 5.09
CA THR A 215 6.72 1.26 4.53
C THR A 215 6.74 1.20 3.00
N TYR A 216 7.70 1.89 2.36
CA TYR A 216 7.89 1.83 0.92
C TYR A 216 8.19 0.41 0.42
N LEU A 217 9.00 -0.34 1.16
CA LEU A 217 9.36 -1.72 0.80
C LEU A 217 8.23 -2.73 1.04
N TYR A 218 7.27 -2.37 1.89
CA TYR A 218 6.11 -3.22 2.19
C TYR A 218 5.08 -3.23 1.05
N TYR A 219 4.90 -2.09 0.36
CA TYR A 219 3.98 -1.96 -0.77
C TYR A 219 4.58 -2.47 -2.08
#